data_134f3b6a7f9829c8cdc1902ee8db0894
#
_entry.id   134f3b6a7f9829c8cdc1902ee8db0894
#
_cell.length_a   1.000
_cell.length_b   1.000
_cell.length_c   1.000
_cell.angle_alpha   90.00
_cell.angle_beta   90.00
_cell.angle_gamma   90.00
#
_symmetry.space_group_name_H-M   'P 1'
#
loop_
_entity.id
_entity.type
_entity.pdbx_description
1 polymer ?
#
loop_
_entity_poly.entity_id
_entity_poly.type
_entity_poly.pdbx_seq_one_letter_code
_entity_poly.pdbx_strand_id
1 'polypeptide(L)'
;MTFEELEIREDLLHAIKDMGFEKPMPVQEKVIPHLLHEDGDVVALAQTGTGKTAAFGLPVIQRTDTSLRQPQALIISPTRELCLQIGGDLADFSKYTPGLSVLPVYGGSSIESQIRTLRKGVQIIVATPGRLLDLIKRGEVNLSGVHTVILDEADEMLNMGFLDDINAILDNVPDNRKMLMFSATMPDEIAKIAKNYMHNPQEFVIGTRNEGSENVRHIYYMVNAKDKYLALKRIADSNPNIYGIIFCRTRRETQEIADNLIADGYNVDALHGDLSQMQRDTVMKKFRERTLQLLVATDVAARCLDVDNLTHVINYGLPDDPATYTHRSGRTGRAGKTGVSVAIIHSREKSRLRTIEKKIGKTFEKGSVPTPQRIIEKQLYNLADRIERVKVNEDEIAKYLPGIVKKLEWLSENDLLKRIVSLEFNRLLEYYKDAPEAIDYEERKPRDRKAKRDDKEPRDKQQNGSRQNKDRRTAEQGYERIYVNAGKNDGFFPARLIETLNQNMEGRVEIGRIDLFPGYALFDVKKGESRRTVSALKNARYFGKRLYAEIADPNRDYAHSSERKSNSKGRHADGDDSFGKFKRKSKKSKR
;
A
#
# COMPACT_ATOMS: atom_id res chain seq x y z
N MET A 1 22.07 14.73 27.53
CA MET A 1 21.05 15.66 28.02
C MET A 1 19.94 14.87 28.68
N THR A 2 19.39 15.34 29.78
CA THR A 2 18.25 14.73 30.48
C THR A 2 16.99 15.56 30.23
N PHE A 3 15.80 15.05 30.58
CA PHE A 3 14.56 15.83 30.42
C PHE A 3 14.49 17.03 31.39
N GLU A 4 15.14 16.94 32.56
CA GLU A 4 15.26 18.04 33.51
C GLU A 4 16.09 19.20 32.91
N GLU A 5 17.14 18.90 32.16
CA GLU A 5 17.97 19.90 31.46
C GLU A 5 17.25 20.58 30.29
N LEU A 6 16.10 20.05 29.86
CA LEU A 6 15.26 20.65 28.82
C LEU A 6 14.26 21.70 29.36
N GLU A 7 14.31 22.01 30.66
CA GLU A 7 13.42 23.00 31.33
C GLU A 7 11.93 22.68 31.22
N ILE A 8 11.61 21.38 31.21
CA ILE A 8 10.24 20.90 31.21
C ILE A 8 9.68 21.03 32.63
N ARG A 9 8.45 21.51 32.74
CA ARG A 9 7.72 21.70 34.00
C ARG A 9 7.56 20.40 34.78
N GLU A 10 7.61 20.46 36.09
CA GLU A 10 7.72 19.31 37.01
C GLU A 10 6.55 18.31 36.89
N ASP A 11 5.33 18.81 36.65
CA ASP A 11 4.16 17.95 36.42
C ASP A 11 4.27 17.12 35.14
N LEU A 12 4.88 17.66 34.08
CA LEU A 12 5.14 16.93 32.83
C LEU A 12 6.31 15.95 32.99
N LEU A 13 7.37 16.34 33.71
CA LEU A 13 8.48 15.45 34.04
C LEU A 13 8.00 14.21 34.80
N HIS A 14 7.08 14.40 35.76
CA HIS A 14 6.48 13.29 36.49
C HIS A 14 5.68 12.37 35.58
N ALA A 15 4.90 12.93 34.63
CA ALA A 15 4.10 12.15 33.69
C ALA A 15 4.96 11.30 32.75
N ILE A 16 6.00 11.88 32.14
CA ILE A 16 6.88 11.14 31.21
C ILE A 16 7.74 10.09 31.93
N LYS A 17 8.09 10.31 33.19
CA LYS A 17 8.78 9.32 34.02
C LYS A 17 7.90 8.11 34.32
N ASP A 18 6.61 8.33 34.64
CA ASP A 18 5.63 7.24 34.78
C ASP A 18 5.48 6.41 33.50
N MET A 19 5.64 7.04 32.34
CA MET A 19 5.62 6.39 31.02
C MET A 19 6.93 5.67 30.67
N GLY A 20 7.94 5.73 31.53
CA GLY A 20 9.24 5.06 31.33
C GLY A 20 10.20 5.82 30.41
N PHE A 21 10.03 7.12 30.22
CA PHE A 21 10.98 7.93 29.47
C PHE A 21 12.24 8.18 30.32
N GLU A 22 13.37 7.65 29.87
CA GLU A 22 14.65 7.77 30.60
C GLU A 22 15.51 8.92 30.07
N LYS A 23 15.61 9.03 28.75
CA LYS A 23 16.44 10.03 28.04
C LYS A 23 15.70 10.61 26.85
N PRO A 24 15.88 11.91 26.59
CA PRO A 24 15.30 12.51 25.39
C PRO A 24 15.91 11.96 24.09
N MET A 25 15.08 11.84 23.09
CA MET A 25 15.50 11.47 21.75
C MET A 25 16.14 12.69 21.03
N PRO A 26 16.97 12.49 20.00
CA PRO A 26 17.66 13.60 19.32
C PRO A 26 16.74 14.71 18.78
N VAL A 27 15.51 14.39 18.38
CA VAL A 27 14.52 15.40 17.96
C VAL A 27 14.03 16.22 19.14
N GLN A 28 13.86 15.58 20.30
CA GLN A 28 13.41 16.24 21.52
C GLN A 28 14.49 17.18 22.07
N GLU A 29 15.76 16.71 22.10
CA GLU A 29 16.90 17.53 22.55
C GLU A 29 17.09 18.82 21.74
N LYS A 30 16.77 18.81 20.44
CA LYS A 30 16.92 19.97 19.56
C LYS A 30 15.67 20.86 19.54
N VAL A 31 14.50 20.26 19.51
CA VAL A 31 13.25 21.00 19.24
C VAL A 31 12.63 21.56 20.53
N ILE A 32 12.68 20.81 21.66
CA ILE A 32 12.03 21.25 22.90
C ILE A 32 12.61 22.58 23.42
N PRO A 33 13.95 22.75 23.58
CA PRO A 33 14.50 24.01 24.06
C PRO A 33 14.15 25.19 23.15
N HIS A 34 14.23 24.98 21.81
CA HIS A 34 13.86 26.03 20.85
C HIS A 34 12.39 26.44 21.00
N LEU A 35 11.46 25.47 21.16
CA LEU A 35 10.04 25.79 21.32
C LEU A 35 9.73 26.46 22.66
N LEU A 36 10.51 26.24 23.70
CA LEU A 36 10.32 26.88 25.01
C LEU A 36 10.91 28.30 25.08
N HIS A 37 12.02 28.59 24.37
CA HIS A 37 12.75 29.86 24.50
C HIS A 37 12.55 30.81 23.31
N GLU A 38 12.22 30.28 22.13
CA GLU A 38 12.09 31.08 20.93
C GLU A 38 10.65 31.09 20.40
N ASP A 39 10.28 32.17 19.73
CA ASP A 39 8.93 32.36 19.17
C ASP A 39 8.89 32.17 17.63
N GLY A 40 9.87 31.48 17.05
CA GLY A 40 9.95 31.21 15.63
C GLY A 40 9.15 29.98 15.19
N ASP A 41 8.89 29.89 13.90
CA ASP A 41 8.35 28.71 13.27
C ASP A 41 9.40 27.60 13.16
N VAL A 42 8.96 26.34 13.15
CA VAL A 42 9.87 25.20 13.13
C VAL A 42 9.50 24.21 12.03
N VAL A 43 10.51 23.80 11.27
CA VAL A 43 10.42 22.62 10.39
C VAL A 43 11.33 21.53 10.96
N ALA A 44 10.75 20.43 11.42
CA ALA A 44 11.50 19.28 11.91
C ALA A 44 11.40 18.10 10.94
N LEU A 45 12.50 17.79 10.27
CA LEU A 45 12.62 16.64 9.39
C LEU A 45 13.12 15.44 10.20
N ALA A 46 12.20 14.54 10.54
CA ALA A 46 12.47 13.37 11.36
C ALA A 46 11.56 12.20 10.97
N GLN A 47 12.11 10.98 10.96
CA GLN A 47 11.36 9.77 10.64
C GLN A 47 10.28 9.46 11.68
N THR A 48 9.31 8.60 11.34
CA THR A 48 8.32 8.08 12.31
C THR A 48 9.02 7.27 13.41
N GLY A 49 8.54 7.34 14.66
CA GLY A 49 9.13 6.63 15.81
C GLY A 49 10.37 7.27 16.39
N THR A 50 10.70 8.52 16.05
CA THR A 50 11.79 9.30 16.63
C THR A 50 11.40 10.15 17.84
N GLY A 51 10.15 10.03 18.34
CA GLY A 51 9.67 10.78 19.50
C GLY A 51 9.15 12.18 19.17
N LYS A 52 8.68 12.44 17.94
CA LYS A 52 8.13 13.74 17.49
C LYS A 52 6.98 14.23 18.36
N THR A 53 6.06 13.33 18.76
CA THR A 53 4.88 13.70 19.58
C THR A 53 5.30 14.37 20.88
N ALA A 54 6.30 13.83 21.58
CA ALA A 54 6.80 14.46 22.80
C ALA A 54 7.59 15.75 22.50
N ALA A 55 8.29 15.82 21.34
CA ALA A 55 9.06 17.00 20.96
C ALA A 55 8.19 18.26 20.78
N PHE A 56 6.96 18.12 20.25
CA PHE A 56 6.02 19.24 20.18
C PHE A 56 5.00 19.24 21.32
N GLY A 57 4.57 18.09 21.80
CA GLY A 57 3.49 17.96 22.77
C GLY A 57 3.84 18.54 24.13
N LEU A 58 5.04 18.25 24.67
CA LEU A 58 5.49 18.76 25.95
C LEU A 58 5.55 20.30 25.99
N PRO A 59 6.20 20.98 25.02
CA PRO A 59 6.19 22.44 24.96
C PRO A 59 4.80 23.05 24.76
N VAL A 60 3.94 22.43 23.96
CA VAL A 60 2.56 22.90 23.73
C VAL A 60 1.76 22.83 25.01
N ILE A 61 1.81 21.74 25.74
CA ILE A 61 1.12 21.59 27.04
C ILE A 61 1.66 22.63 28.03
N GLN A 62 2.98 22.81 28.11
CA GLN A 62 3.61 23.75 29.02
C GLN A 62 3.22 25.21 28.76
N ARG A 63 2.99 25.59 27.49
CA ARG A 63 2.56 26.96 27.09
C ARG A 63 1.06 27.16 27.09
N THR A 64 0.26 26.13 27.31
CA THR A 64 -1.20 26.22 27.31
C THR A 64 -1.72 26.76 28.65
N ASP A 65 -2.54 27.82 28.60
CA ASP A 65 -3.24 28.35 29.75
C ASP A 65 -4.51 27.54 30.00
N THR A 66 -4.51 26.76 31.08
CA THR A 66 -5.64 25.90 31.45
C THR A 66 -6.85 26.67 31.98
N SER A 67 -6.72 27.97 32.32
CA SER A 67 -7.81 28.82 32.76
C SER A 67 -8.73 29.25 31.60
N LEU A 68 -8.21 29.29 30.38
CA LEU A 68 -8.92 29.67 29.17
C LEU A 68 -9.64 28.46 28.56
N ARG A 69 -10.96 28.55 28.44
CA ARG A 69 -11.79 27.47 27.87
C ARG A 69 -11.99 27.62 26.36
N GLN A 70 -10.89 27.81 25.62
CA GLN A 70 -10.89 27.94 24.16
C GLN A 70 -9.69 27.25 23.56
N PRO A 71 -9.76 26.85 22.28
CA PRO A 71 -8.61 26.25 21.57
C PRO A 71 -7.45 27.25 21.50
N GLN A 72 -6.27 26.79 21.94
CA GLN A 72 -5.01 27.53 21.94
C GLN A 72 -3.97 26.85 21.02
N ALA A 73 -4.05 25.53 20.90
CA ALA A 73 -3.21 24.78 19.99
C ALA A 73 -4.05 23.85 19.09
N LEU A 74 -3.65 23.76 17.83
CA LEU A 74 -4.25 22.92 16.82
C LEU A 74 -3.18 21.99 16.22
N ILE A 75 -3.39 20.69 16.33
CA ILE A 75 -2.51 19.67 15.74
C ILE A 75 -3.28 19.00 14.62
N ILE A 76 -2.75 19.04 13.41
CA ILE A 76 -3.36 18.42 12.23
C ILE A 76 -2.54 17.18 11.85
N SER A 77 -3.23 16.05 11.72
CA SER A 77 -2.63 14.76 11.39
C SER A 77 -3.39 14.07 10.24
N PRO A 78 -2.73 13.27 9.40
CA PRO A 78 -3.32 12.70 8.19
C PRO A 78 -4.48 11.74 8.46
N THR A 79 -4.49 11.09 9.63
CA THR A 79 -5.41 10.00 9.86
C THR A 79 -6.00 9.98 11.25
N ARG A 80 -7.11 9.25 11.34
CA ARG A 80 -7.84 9.04 12.58
C ARG A 80 -6.97 8.36 13.64
N GLU A 81 -6.27 7.32 13.24
CA GLU A 81 -5.45 6.51 14.15
C GLU A 81 -4.33 7.35 14.77
N LEU A 82 -3.62 8.15 13.94
CA LEU A 82 -2.59 9.08 14.43
C LEU A 82 -3.20 10.19 15.28
N CYS A 83 -4.37 10.73 14.88
CA CYS A 83 -5.10 11.72 15.65
C CYS A 83 -5.45 11.20 17.06
N LEU A 84 -5.92 9.96 17.17
CA LEU A 84 -6.22 9.31 18.46
C LEU A 84 -4.97 9.04 19.27
N GLN A 85 -3.89 8.59 18.62
CA GLN A 85 -2.61 8.34 19.27
C GLN A 85 -2.04 9.64 19.86
N ILE A 86 -1.91 10.70 19.05
CA ILE A 86 -1.43 12.00 19.53
C ILE A 86 -2.31 12.51 20.67
N GLY A 87 -3.64 12.39 20.55
CA GLY A 87 -4.56 12.78 21.61
C GLY A 87 -4.38 11.99 22.90
N GLY A 88 -4.10 10.67 22.80
CA GLY A 88 -3.76 9.81 23.92
C GLY A 88 -2.42 10.18 24.56
N ASP A 89 -1.37 10.33 23.74
CA ASP A 89 -0.04 10.74 24.21
C ASP A 89 -0.10 12.07 24.96
N LEU A 90 -0.81 13.07 24.42
CA LEU A 90 -0.98 14.37 25.09
C LEU A 90 -1.77 14.27 26.40
N ALA A 91 -2.78 13.40 26.46
CA ALA A 91 -3.52 13.15 27.70
C ALA A 91 -2.63 12.50 28.75
N ASP A 92 -1.78 11.54 28.35
CA ASP A 92 -0.82 10.88 29.24
C ASP A 92 0.28 11.87 29.71
N PHE A 93 0.82 12.71 28.82
CA PHE A 93 1.79 13.76 29.19
C PHE A 93 1.20 14.77 30.16
N SER A 94 -0.10 15.11 30.01
CA SER A 94 -0.79 16.09 30.84
C SER A 94 -1.49 15.49 32.07
N LYS A 95 -1.23 14.22 32.41
CA LYS A 95 -1.88 13.49 33.50
C LYS A 95 -1.89 14.26 34.84
N TYR A 96 -0.87 15.02 35.11
CA TYR A 96 -0.71 15.82 36.31
C TYR A 96 -0.94 17.31 36.11
N THR A 97 -1.43 17.73 34.95
CA THR A 97 -1.77 19.14 34.63
C THR A 97 -3.29 19.35 34.76
N PRO A 98 -3.78 19.88 35.91
CA PRO A 98 -5.21 20.00 36.13
C PRO A 98 -5.84 21.03 35.17
N GLY A 99 -7.04 20.72 34.70
CA GLY A 99 -7.84 21.66 33.88
C GLY A 99 -7.51 21.61 32.39
N LEU A 100 -6.47 20.93 31.94
CA LEU A 100 -6.18 20.74 30.53
C LEU A 100 -7.16 19.75 29.88
N SER A 101 -7.69 20.14 28.74
CA SER A 101 -8.58 19.28 27.91
C SER A 101 -8.05 19.17 26.50
N VAL A 102 -7.80 17.94 26.06
CA VAL A 102 -7.37 17.59 24.71
C VAL A 102 -8.53 16.89 24.00
N LEU A 103 -8.88 17.31 22.79
CA LEU A 103 -9.96 16.70 22.01
C LEU A 103 -9.45 16.18 20.67
N PRO A 104 -9.47 14.86 20.44
CA PRO A 104 -9.34 14.29 19.11
C PRO A 104 -10.59 14.50 18.25
N VAL A 105 -10.43 15.10 17.06
CA VAL A 105 -11.48 15.46 16.10
C VAL A 105 -11.24 14.71 14.78
N TYR A 106 -12.03 13.67 14.49
CA TYR A 106 -11.80 12.78 13.35
C TYR A 106 -13.10 12.22 12.78
N GLY A 107 -13.05 11.78 11.52
CA GLY A 107 -14.17 11.16 10.84
C GLY A 107 -14.46 9.72 11.30
N GLY A 108 -15.69 9.23 11.07
CA GLY A 108 -16.10 7.88 11.44
C GLY A 108 -16.55 7.69 12.90
N SER A 109 -16.60 8.77 13.69
CA SER A 109 -17.21 8.81 15.03
C SER A 109 -18.37 9.80 15.06
N SER A 110 -19.20 9.77 16.13
CA SER A 110 -20.32 10.71 16.30
C SER A 110 -19.81 12.16 16.34
N ILE A 111 -20.29 12.97 15.41
CA ILE A 111 -19.97 14.39 15.35
C ILE A 111 -20.59 15.16 16.53
N GLU A 112 -21.78 14.74 16.98
CA GLU A 112 -22.49 15.36 18.09
C GLU A 112 -21.72 15.22 19.41
N SER A 113 -21.02 14.11 19.60
CA SER A 113 -20.15 13.91 20.75
C SER A 113 -18.97 14.88 20.74
N GLN A 114 -18.35 15.08 19.59
CA GLN A 114 -17.25 16.03 19.43
C GLN A 114 -17.72 17.48 19.64
N ILE A 115 -18.87 17.86 19.07
CA ILE A 115 -19.48 19.17 19.27
C ILE A 115 -19.79 19.44 20.76
N ARG A 116 -20.36 18.45 21.45
CA ARG A 116 -20.64 18.59 22.89
C ARG A 116 -19.38 18.82 23.71
N THR A 117 -18.29 18.19 23.36
CA THR A 117 -17.01 18.39 24.06
C THR A 117 -16.38 19.74 23.71
N LEU A 118 -16.42 20.17 22.45
CA LEU A 118 -15.99 21.52 22.04
C LEU A 118 -16.73 22.62 22.82
N ARG A 119 -18.04 22.48 22.97
CA ARG A 119 -18.89 23.46 23.73
C ARG A 119 -18.57 23.50 25.21
N LYS A 120 -17.98 22.47 25.81
CA LYS A 120 -17.49 22.47 27.19
C LYS A 120 -16.20 23.28 27.35
N GLY A 121 -15.53 23.56 26.28
CA GLY A 121 -14.23 24.22 26.21
C GLY A 121 -13.07 23.21 26.22
N VAL A 122 -12.21 23.32 25.22
CA VAL A 122 -11.00 22.52 25.08
C VAL A 122 -9.84 23.43 24.71
N GLN A 123 -8.65 23.14 25.20
CA GLN A 123 -7.47 23.95 24.94
C GLN A 123 -6.65 23.42 23.76
N ILE A 124 -6.62 22.13 23.57
CA ILE A 124 -5.85 21.50 22.48
C ILE A 124 -6.79 20.66 21.61
N ILE A 125 -6.78 20.93 20.31
CA ILE A 125 -7.50 20.14 19.31
C ILE A 125 -6.47 19.34 18.50
N VAL A 126 -6.66 18.02 18.44
CA VAL A 126 -5.93 17.13 17.52
C VAL A 126 -6.91 16.70 16.43
N ALA A 127 -6.63 17.00 15.15
CA ALA A 127 -7.66 16.86 14.13
C ALA A 127 -7.18 16.19 12.85
N THR A 128 -8.10 15.46 12.19
CA THR A 128 -7.94 15.13 10.77
C THR A 128 -8.55 16.25 9.91
N PRO A 129 -7.92 16.63 8.76
CA PRO A 129 -8.31 17.82 7.99
C PRO A 129 -9.81 17.87 7.65
N GLY A 130 -10.35 16.83 7.02
CA GLY A 130 -11.72 16.83 6.53
C GLY A 130 -12.79 16.98 7.63
N ARG A 131 -12.59 16.36 8.82
CA ARG A 131 -13.56 16.51 9.94
C ARG A 131 -13.46 17.89 10.59
N LEU A 132 -12.26 18.43 10.73
CA LEU A 132 -12.09 19.78 11.28
C LEU A 132 -12.73 20.82 10.36
N LEU A 133 -12.50 20.71 9.05
CA LEU A 133 -13.11 21.59 8.05
C LEU A 133 -14.65 21.50 8.05
N ASP A 134 -15.23 20.31 8.25
CA ASP A 134 -16.68 20.14 8.42
C ASP A 134 -17.19 20.89 9.67
N LEU A 135 -16.49 20.82 10.80
CA LEU A 135 -16.83 21.56 12.02
C LEU A 135 -16.68 23.08 11.86
N ILE A 136 -15.63 23.54 11.14
CA ILE A 136 -15.45 24.97 10.81
C ILE A 136 -16.63 25.45 9.96
N LYS A 137 -16.97 24.74 8.89
CA LYS A 137 -18.09 25.08 7.99
C LYS A 137 -19.45 25.11 8.71
N ARG A 138 -19.62 24.33 9.77
CA ARG A 138 -20.82 24.32 10.60
C ARG A 138 -20.83 25.41 11.67
N GLY A 139 -19.72 26.14 11.86
CA GLY A 139 -19.59 27.13 12.92
C GLY A 139 -19.51 26.53 14.34
N GLU A 140 -19.16 25.26 14.47
CA GLU A 140 -19.13 24.52 15.76
C GLU A 140 -17.76 24.57 16.44
N VAL A 141 -16.75 25.14 15.79
CA VAL A 141 -15.40 25.34 16.34
C VAL A 141 -14.94 26.77 16.07
N ASN A 142 -14.46 27.43 17.11
CA ASN A 142 -13.83 28.75 17.01
C ASN A 142 -12.32 28.59 17.19
N LEU A 143 -11.55 28.96 16.17
CA LEU A 143 -10.09 28.87 16.15
C LEU A 143 -9.40 30.23 16.41
N SER A 144 -10.14 31.30 16.75
CA SER A 144 -9.59 32.64 16.95
C SER A 144 -8.58 32.76 18.10
N GLY A 145 -8.62 31.83 19.06
CA GLY A 145 -7.66 31.75 20.16
C GLY A 145 -6.44 30.89 19.88
N VAL A 146 -6.37 30.25 18.71
CA VAL A 146 -5.25 29.37 18.37
C VAL A 146 -4.00 30.19 18.03
N HIS A 147 -2.98 30.03 18.82
CA HIS A 147 -1.67 30.67 18.64
C HIS A 147 -0.57 29.68 18.22
N THR A 148 -0.85 28.38 18.21
CA THR A 148 0.11 27.34 17.78
C THR A 148 -0.58 26.33 16.88
N VAL A 149 -0.05 26.12 15.67
CA VAL A 149 -0.51 25.10 14.72
C VAL A 149 0.62 24.12 14.43
N ILE A 150 0.33 22.84 14.55
CA ILE A 150 1.26 21.75 14.27
C ILE A 150 0.73 20.93 13.09
N LEU A 151 1.55 20.73 12.07
CA LEU A 151 1.31 19.77 10.99
C LEU A 151 2.19 18.56 11.24
N ASP A 152 1.62 17.45 11.66
CA ASP A 152 2.38 16.20 11.83
C ASP A 152 2.15 15.25 10.66
N GLU A 153 3.23 14.60 10.20
CA GLU A 153 3.27 13.83 8.96
C GLU A 153 2.76 14.64 7.75
N ALA A 154 3.29 15.87 7.58
CA ALA A 154 2.85 16.79 6.55
C ALA A 154 2.96 16.21 5.12
N ASP A 155 4.04 15.50 4.82
CA ASP A 155 4.25 14.80 3.54
C ASP A 155 3.17 13.74 3.29
N GLU A 156 2.69 13.10 4.33
CA GLU A 156 1.63 12.10 4.23
C GLU A 156 0.26 12.74 3.97
N MET A 157 -0.02 13.90 4.61
CA MET A 157 -1.25 14.65 4.32
C MET A 157 -1.32 15.09 2.86
N LEU A 158 -0.18 15.47 2.27
CA LEU A 158 -0.08 15.77 0.85
C LEU A 158 -0.40 14.55 -0.02
N ASN A 159 0.23 13.41 0.28
CA ASN A 159 0.01 12.14 -0.45
C ASN A 159 -1.45 11.68 -0.41
N MET A 160 -2.20 12.08 0.62
CA MET A 160 -3.62 11.80 0.78
C MET A 160 -4.53 12.84 0.10
N GLY A 161 -3.97 13.90 -0.47
CA GLY A 161 -4.72 14.95 -1.17
C GLY A 161 -5.37 15.99 -0.26
N PHE A 162 -4.90 16.15 0.98
CA PHE A 162 -5.47 17.11 1.94
C PHE A 162 -4.91 18.53 1.82
N LEU A 163 -4.16 18.84 0.76
CA LEU A 163 -3.55 20.15 0.58
C LEU A 163 -4.57 21.29 0.64
N ASP A 164 -5.67 21.15 -0.10
CA ASP A 164 -6.74 22.17 -0.14
C ASP A 164 -7.46 22.30 1.21
N ASP A 165 -7.68 21.17 1.90
CA ASP A 165 -8.30 21.18 3.22
C ASP A 165 -7.40 21.87 4.25
N ILE A 166 -6.08 21.63 4.21
CA ILE A 166 -5.10 22.28 5.09
C ILE A 166 -5.10 23.80 4.86
N ASN A 167 -5.00 24.23 3.61
CA ASN A 167 -5.06 25.66 3.26
C ASN A 167 -6.35 26.30 3.80
N ALA A 168 -7.50 25.68 3.55
CA ALA A 168 -8.78 26.18 4.04
C ALA A 168 -8.89 26.22 5.58
N ILE A 169 -8.22 25.32 6.30
CA ILE A 169 -8.13 25.36 7.76
C ILE A 169 -7.24 26.51 8.21
N LEU A 170 -6.06 26.66 7.62
CA LEU A 170 -5.08 27.70 7.96
C LEU A 170 -5.63 29.11 7.74
N ASP A 171 -6.49 29.31 6.74
CA ASP A 171 -7.20 30.57 6.48
C ASP A 171 -8.21 30.94 7.60
N ASN A 172 -8.57 30.00 8.47
CA ASN A 172 -9.47 30.23 9.62
C ASN A 172 -8.75 30.35 10.97
N VAL A 173 -7.42 30.34 10.98
CA VAL A 173 -6.57 30.51 12.16
C VAL A 173 -5.86 31.86 12.07
N PRO A 174 -5.68 32.59 13.19
CA PRO A 174 -5.01 33.90 13.19
C PRO A 174 -3.63 33.89 12.51
N ASP A 175 -3.27 34.98 11.83
CA ASP A 175 -1.99 35.07 11.11
C ASP A 175 -0.78 35.16 12.05
N ASN A 176 -0.95 35.67 13.27
CA ASN A 176 0.11 35.78 14.29
C ASN A 176 0.37 34.45 15.03
N ARG A 177 -0.02 33.32 14.45
CA ARG A 177 0.24 31.99 15.01
C ARG A 177 1.68 31.55 14.80
N LYS A 178 2.18 30.71 15.69
CA LYS A 178 3.38 29.90 15.52
C LYS A 178 3.04 28.64 14.73
N MET A 179 3.83 28.32 13.70
CA MET A 179 3.65 27.08 12.93
C MET A 179 4.80 26.10 13.13
N LEU A 180 4.44 24.86 13.43
CA LEU A 180 5.37 23.74 13.58
C LEU A 180 5.05 22.68 12.53
N MET A 181 6.03 22.29 11.72
CA MET A 181 5.86 21.27 10.70
C MET A 181 6.78 20.10 10.98
N PHE A 182 6.18 18.94 11.19
CA PHE A 182 6.91 17.67 11.35
C PHE A 182 6.66 16.77 10.15
N SER A 183 7.72 16.31 9.51
CA SER A 183 7.64 15.51 8.30
C SER A 183 8.84 14.56 8.19
N ALA A 184 8.66 13.42 7.52
CA ALA A 184 9.78 12.54 7.20
C ALA A 184 10.54 13.00 5.94
N THR A 185 9.83 13.68 5.03
CA THR A 185 10.37 14.17 3.75
C THR A 185 9.91 15.61 3.48
N MET A 186 10.61 16.31 2.59
CA MET A 186 10.28 17.70 2.20
C MET A 186 10.07 17.76 0.67
N PRO A 187 8.93 17.28 0.14
CA PRO A 187 8.59 17.48 -1.27
C PRO A 187 8.28 18.97 -1.56
N ASP A 188 8.32 19.34 -2.84
CA ASP A 188 8.18 20.74 -3.27
C ASP A 188 6.86 21.38 -2.81
N GLU A 189 5.80 20.61 -2.74
CA GLU A 189 4.47 21.09 -2.30
C GLU A 189 4.47 21.40 -0.80
N ILE A 190 5.15 20.60 0.02
CA ILE A 190 5.32 20.87 1.46
C ILE A 190 6.24 22.08 1.67
N ALA A 191 7.30 22.21 0.87
CA ALA A 191 8.14 23.40 0.88
C ALA A 191 7.36 24.68 0.51
N LYS A 192 6.34 24.58 -0.37
CA LYS A 192 5.42 25.69 -0.68
C LYS A 192 4.53 26.05 0.52
N ILE A 193 3.97 25.07 1.24
CA ILE A 193 3.21 25.36 2.48
C ILE A 193 4.11 26.10 3.48
N ALA A 194 5.32 25.58 3.71
CA ALA A 194 6.27 26.25 4.60
C ALA A 194 6.54 27.70 4.16
N LYS A 195 6.77 27.93 2.87
CA LYS A 195 7.03 29.27 2.32
C LYS A 195 5.83 30.20 2.42
N ASN A 196 4.60 29.70 2.28
CA ASN A 196 3.38 30.54 2.24
C ASN A 196 2.85 30.87 3.62
N TYR A 197 3.00 29.98 4.60
CA TYR A 197 2.34 30.08 5.90
C TYR A 197 3.31 30.20 7.08
N MET A 198 4.62 30.01 6.86
CA MET A 198 5.63 30.09 7.93
C MET A 198 6.55 31.29 7.76
N HIS A 199 7.00 31.84 8.87
CA HIS A 199 7.86 33.02 8.93
C HIS A 199 9.27 32.62 9.38
N ASN A 200 10.24 32.62 8.46
CA ASN A 200 11.64 32.27 8.72
C ASN A 200 11.81 31.01 9.60
N PRO A 201 11.25 29.86 9.19
CA PRO A 201 11.25 28.70 10.06
C PRO A 201 12.66 28.17 10.31
N GLN A 202 12.95 27.83 11.57
CA GLN A 202 14.16 27.09 11.92
C GLN A 202 14.03 25.65 11.44
N GLU A 203 14.97 25.18 10.66
CA GLU A 203 14.97 23.79 10.18
C GLU A 203 15.85 22.90 11.07
N PHE A 204 15.26 21.83 11.60
CA PHE A 204 15.95 20.78 12.34
C PHE A 204 15.91 19.48 11.52
N VAL A 205 17.07 18.99 11.10
CA VAL A 205 17.21 17.70 10.43
C VAL A 205 17.74 16.67 11.42
N ILE A 206 16.97 15.60 11.65
CA ILE A 206 17.31 14.50 12.55
C ILE A 206 17.62 13.27 11.71
N GLY A 207 18.89 12.86 11.71
CA GLY A 207 19.40 11.88 10.76
C GLY A 207 19.76 12.51 9.42
N THR A 208 19.94 11.69 8.41
CA THR A 208 20.23 12.17 7.05
C THR A 208 18.94 12.34 6.25
N ARG A 209 18.92 13.37 5.41
CA ARG A 209 17.75 13.71 4.58
C ARG A 209 17.43 12.54 3.65
N ASN A 210 16.24 11.94 3.79
CA ASN A 210 15.73 10.88 2.92
C ASN A 210 16.45 9.51 2.98
N GLU A 211 17.32 9.24 3.95
CA GLU A 211 17.93 7.92 4.11
C GLU A 211 16.97 6.94 4.82
N GLY A 212 16.97 5.69 4.35
CA GLY A 212 16.31 4.60 5.05
C GLY A 212 16.99 4.33 6.40
N SER A 213 16.24 3.83 7.38
CA SER A 213 16.79 3.46 8.70
C SER A 213 18.04 2.58 8.55
N GLU A 214 19.14 2.91 9.23
CA GLU A 214 20.40 2.14 9.18
C GLU A 214 20.22 0.70 9.61
N ASN A 215 19.27 0.43 10.49
CA ASN A 215 19.00 -0.88 11.07
C ASN A 215 18.10 -1.78 10.21
N VAL A 216 17.71 -1.34 9.02
CA VAL A 216 16.86 -2.12 8.12
C VAL A 216 17.69 -2.77 7.01
N ARG A 217 17.63 -4.08 6.94
CA ARG A 217 18.21 -4.87 5.85
C ARG A 217 17.20 -4.97 4.70
N HIS A 218 17.59 -4.56 3.50
CA HIS A 218 16.72 -4.56 2.32
C HIS A 218 17.06 -5.76 1.42
N ILE A 219 16.06 -6.64 1.19
CA ILE A 219 16.23 -7.85 0.38
C ILE A 219 15.18 -7.85 -0.73
N TYR A 220 15.57 -8.23 -1.95
CA TYR A 220 14.59 -8.48 -3.00
C TYR A 220 14.67 -9.92 -3.53
N TYR A 221 13.48 -10.48 -3.80
CA TYR A 221 13.31 -11.77 -4.44
C TYR A 221 12.71 -11.55 -5.82
N MET A 222 13.40 -12.02 -6.87
CA MET A 222 12.92 -11.88 -8.23
C MET A 222 12.31 -13.19 -8.69
N VAL A 223 11.00 -13.16 -8.97
CA VAL A 223 10.22 -14.33 -9.37
C VAL A 223 9.32 -14.01 -10.55
N ASN A 224 8.72 -15.03 -11.17
CA ASN A 224 7.65 -14.77 -12.15
C ASN A 224 6.38 -14.28 -11.44
N ALA A 225 5.53 -13.52 -12.14
CA ALA A 225 4.31 -12.97 -11.56
C ALA A 225 3.37 -14.06 -10.97
N LYS A 226 3.29 -15.23 -11.59
CA LYS A 226 2.50 -16.38 -11.13
C LYS A 226 3.06 -17.03 -9.85
N ASP A 227 4.36 -16.88 -9.59
CA ASP A 227 5.06 -17.53 -8.48
C ASP A 227 5.21 -16.61 -7.25
N LYS A 228 4.69 -15.35 -7.30
CA LYS A 228 4.81 -14.37 -6.21
C LYS A 228 4.19 -14.84 -4.91
N TYR A 229 3.01 -15.45 -4.97
CA TYR A 229 2.33 -15.97 -3.78
C TYR A 229 3.11 -17.13 -3.15
N LEU A 230 3.62 -18.06 -3.96
CA LEU A 230 4.45 -19.16 -3.47
C LEU A 230 5.75 -18.64 -2.83
N ALA A 231 6.36 -17.60 -3.43
CA ALA A 231 7.53 -16.95 -2.84
C ALA A 231 7.20 -16.31 -1.48
N LEU A 232 6.05 -15.61 -1.37
CA LEU A 232 5.58 -15.04 -0.10
C LEU A 232 5.45 -16.11 0.99
N LYS A 233 4.79 -17.23 0.69
CA LYS A 233 4.65 -18.35 1.63
C LYS A 233 5.99 -18.89 2.08
N ARG A 234 6.90 -19.17 1.16
CA ARG A 234 8.23 -19.70 1.48
C ARG A 234 9.06 -18.74 2.34
N ILE A 235 8.93 -17.43 2.10
CA ILE A 235 9.57 -16.41 2.93
C ILE A 235 8.97 -16.42 4.35
N ALA A 236 7.65 -16.49 4.46
CA ALA A 236 6.97 -16.57 5.75
C ALA A 236 7.36 -17.86 6.50
N ASP A 237 7.29 -19.01 5.85
CA ASP A 237 7.63 -20.33 6.44
C ASP A 237 9.10 -20.43 6.86
N SER A 238 10.01 -19.75 6.13
CA SER A 238 11.42 -19.71 6.50
C SER A 238 11.72 -18.79 7.69
N ASN A 239 10.72 -18.08 8.21
CA ASN A 239 10.84 -17.18 9.36
C ASN A 239 9.72 -17.48 10.38
N PRO A 240 9.80 -18.56 11.15
CA PRO A 240 8.72 -19.05 12.02
C PRO A 240 8.26 -18.03 13.07
N ASN A 241 9.14 -17.11 13.49
CA ASN A 241 8.83 -16.04 14.43
C ASN A 241 8.51 -14.71 13.72
N ILE A 242 8.05 -14.77 12.46
CA ILE A 242 7.70 -13.58 11.70
C ILE A 242 6.55 -12.82 12.37
N TYR A 243 6.76 -11.52 12.57
CA TYR A 243 5.73 -10.57 12.98
C TYR A 243 5.86 -9.37 12.04
N GLY A 244 4.93 -9.21 11.10
CA GLY A 244 5.15 -8.29 10.01
C GLY A 244 3.92 -7.83 9.24
N ILE A 245 4.16 -6.87 8.34
CA ILE A 245 3.13 -6.35 7.43
C ILE A 245 3.49 -6.72 6.00
N ILE A 246 2.49 -7.19 5.25
CA ILE A 246 2.55 -7.45 3.82
C ILE A 246 1.81 -6.31 3.11
N PHE A 247 2.56 -5.48 2.39
CA PHE A 247 1.99 -4.37 1.62
C PHE A 247 1.57 -4.82 0.23
N CYS A 248 0.29 -4.65 -0.09
CA CYS A 248 -0.32 -4.86 -1.39
C CYS A 248 -0.75 -3.54 -2.03
N ARG A 249 -0.84 -3.50 -3.36
CA ARG A 249 -1.14 -2.27 -4.10
C ARG A 249 -2.63 -1.91 -4.11
N THR A 250 -3.51 -2.89 -4.07
CA THR A 250 -4.96 -2.68 -4.19
C THR A 250 -5.72 -3.39 -3.06
N ARG A 251 -6.90 -2.87 -2.71
CA ARG A 251 -7.80 -3.49 -1.72
C ARG A 251 -8.14 -4.93 -2.08
N ARG A 252 -8.42 -5.20 -3.36
CA ARG A 252 -8.72 -6.55 -3.85
C ARG A 252 -7.55 -7.51 -3.66
N GLU A 253 -6.34 -7.10 -4.04
CA GLU A 253 -5.12 -7.91 -3.86
C GLU A 253 -4.86 -8.17 -2.36
N THR A 254 -5.09 -7.16 -1.51
CA THR A 254 -4.97 -7.28 -0.04
C THR A 254 -5.89 -8.37 0.50
N GLN A 255 -7.18 -8.34 0.13
CA GLN A 255 -8.14 -9.33 0.57
C GLN A 255 -7.80 -10.73 0.03
N GLU A 256 -7.50 -10.83 -1.28
CA GLU A 256 -7.16 -12.10 -1.93
C GLU A 256 -5.92 -12.77 -1.28
N ILE A 257 -4.88 -12.01 -0.99
CA ILE A 257 -3.67 -12.54 -0.33
C ILE A 257 -3.97 -12.95 1.11
N ALA A 258 -4.75 -12.18 1.85
CA ALA A 258 -5.14 -12.55 3.21
C ALA A 258 -5.99 -13.82 3.24
N ASP A 259 -7.00 -13.92 2.37
CA ASP A 259 -7.87 -15.10 2.28
C ASP A 259 -7.07 -16.36 1.94
N ASN A 260 -6.14 -16.25 1.00
CA ASN A 260 -5.26 -17.36 0.63
C ASN A 260 -4.35 -17.79 1.79
N LEU A 261 -3.76 -16.84 2.52
CA LEU A 261 -2.91 -17.14 3.67
C LEU A 261 -3.72 -17.76 4.83
N ILE A 262 -4.96 -17.28 5.07
CA ILE A 262 -5.87 -17.89 6.06
C ILE A 262 -6.20 -19.33 5.67
N ALA A 263 -6.53 -19.58 4.40
CA ALA A 263 -6.80 -20.92 3.88
C ALA A 263 -5.59 -21.86 4.02
N ASP A 264 -4.39 -21.32 3.91
CA ASP A 264 -3.12 -22.03 4.13
C ASP A 264 -2.73 -22.19 5.63
N GLY A 265 -3.57 -21.69 6.55
CA GLY A 265 -3.41 -21.86 8.00
C GLY A 265 -2.52 -20.83 8.70
N TYR A 266 -2.26 -19.67 8.09
CA TYR A 266 -1.55 -18.58 8.75
C TYR A 266 -2.47 -17.73 9.63
N ASN A 267 -1.93 -17.23 10.75
CA ASN A 267 -2.60 -16.24 11.58
C ASN A 267 -2.44 -14.85 10.95
N VAL A 268 -3.35 -14.50 10.07
CA VAL A 268 -3.30 -13.27 9.27
C VAL A 268 -4.69 -12.65 9.17
N ASP A 269 -4.74 -11.34 8.96
CA ASP A 269 -5.98 -10.62 8.64
C ASP A 269 -5.70 -9.52 7.62
N ALA A 270 -6.74 -9.04 6.92
CA ALA A 270 -6.64 -7.96 5.93
C ALA A 270 -6.93 -6.60 6.55
N LEU A 271 -6.24 -5.55 6.06
CA LEU A 271 -6.51 -4.16 6.44
C LEU A 271 -6.57 -3.27 5.20
N HIS A 272 -7.76 -2.84 4.82
CA HIS A 272 -7.99 -1.97 3.65
C HIS A 272 -9.23 -1.08 3.82
N GLY A 273 -9.43 -0.16 2.88
CA GLY A 273 -10.46 0.87 2.98
C GLY A 273 -11.91 0.39 2.87
N ASP A 274 -12.17 -0.87 2.48
CA ASP A 274 -13.54 -1.40 2.41
C ASP A 274 -14.02 -1.98 3.74
N LEU A 275 -13.12 -2.13 4.73
CA LEU A 275 -13.49 -2.53 6.08
C LEU A 275 -14.18 -1.38 6.81
N SER A 276 -15.24 -1.72 7.55
CA SER A 276 -15.85 -0.79 8.52
C SER A 276 -14.84 -0.42 9.61
N GLN A 277 -15.06 0.70 10.28
CA GLN A 277 -14.14 1.16 11.32
C GLN A 277 -14.02 0.14 12.47
N MET A 278 -15.13 -0.44 12.88
CA MET A 278 -15.15 -1.46 13.94
C MET A 278 -14.33 -2.70 13.55
N GLN A 279 -14.38 -3.13 12.28
CA GLN A 279 -13.56 -4.23 11.78
C GLN A 279 -12.07 -3.86 11.81
N ARG A 280 -11.71 -2.64 11.36
CA ARG A 280 -10.33 -2.15 11.40
C ARG A 280 -9.78 -2.11 12.83
N ASP A 281 -10.55 -1.55 13.77
CA ASP A 281 -10.16 -1.49 15.19
C ASP A 281 -9.96 -2.90 15.77
N THR A 282 -10.83 -3.87 15.40
CA THR A 282 -10.70 -5.27 15.82
C THR A 282 -9.43 -5.93 15.27
N VAL A 283 -9.16 -5.78 13.97
CA VAL A 283 -7.95 -6.33 13.33
C VAL A 283 -6.70 -5.72 13.97
N MET A 284 -6.69 -4.41 14.19
CA MET A 284 -5.56 -3.72 14.80
C MET A 284 -5.33 -4.13 16.24
N LYS A 285 -6.38 -4.35 17.02
CA LYS A 285 -6.28 -4.88 18.38
C LYS A 285 -5.62 -6.26 18.38
N LYS A 286 -6.13 -7.19 17.57
CA LYS A 286 -5.56 -8.54 17.42
C LYS A 286 -4.07 -8.50 17.01
N PHE A 287 -3.71 -7.57 16.11
CA PHE A 287 -2.34 -7.45 15.64
C PHE A 287 -1.42 -6.91 16.75
N ARG A 288 -1.80 -5.87 17.49
CA ARG A 288 -1.03 -5.35 18.64
C ARG A 288 -0.87 -6.39 19.75
N GLU A 289 -1.89 -7.18 20.03
CA GLU A 289 -1.87 -8.27 21.01
C GLU A 289 -1.07 -9.50 20.50
N ARG A 290 -0.50 -9.45 19.30
CA ARG A 290 0.28 -10.53 18.67
C ARG A 290 -0.50 -11.84 18.48
N THR A 291 -1.82 -11.80 18.47
CA THR A 291 -2.66 -12.93 18.07
C THR A 291 -2.64 -13.14 16.55
N LEU A 292 -2.29 -12.11 15.78
CA LEU A 292 -1.96 -12.20 14.36
C LEU A 292 -0.45 -12.09 14.17
N GLN A 293 0.12 -12.96 13.33
CA GLN A 293 1.54 -12.92 12.96
C GLN A 293 1.80 -11.96 11.79
N LEU A 294 0.87 -11.91 10.86
CA LEU A 294 0.98 -11.12 9.65
C LEU A 294 -0.27 -10.25 9.47
N LEU A 295 -0.06 -9.05 8.95
CA LEU A 295 -1.13 -8.16 8.54
C LEU A 295 -0.97 -7.87 7.04
N VAL A 296 -1.99 -8.15 6.22
CA VAL A 296 -1.97 -7.78 4.79
C VAL A 296 -2.66 -6.44 4.64
N ALA A 297 -1.98 -5.43 4.12
CA ALA A 297 -2.51 -4.08 4.12
C ALA A 297 -2.24 -3.29 2.83
N THR A 298 -3.13 -2.34 2.52
CA THR A 298 -2.83 -1.28 1.55
C THR A 298 -2.03 -0.17 2.20
N ASP A 299 -1.30 0.64 1.41
CA ASP A 299 -0.55 1.78 1.93
C ASP A 299 -1.42 2.71 2.77
N VAL A 300 -2.56 3.12 2.24
CA VAL A 300 -3.48 4.05 2.92
C VAL A 300 -3.95 3.50 4.27
N ALA A 301 -4.25 2.21 4.35
CA ALA A 301 -4.73 1.61 5.59
C ALA A 301 -3.61 1.38 6.62
N ALA A 302 -2.38 1.13 6.14
CA ALA A 302 -1.23 0.84 6.99
C ALA A 302 -0.40 2.07 7.40
N ARG A 303 -0.66 3.24 6.80
CA ARG A 303 0.10 4.47 7.05
C ARG A 303 0.15 4.89 8.52
N CYS A 304 -0.93 4.63 9.22
CA CYS A 304 -1.14 5.12 10.58
C CYS A 304 -1.13 4.01 11.62
N LEU A 305 -0.50 2.92 11.28
CA LEU A 305 -0.34 1.84 12.24
C LEU A 305 0.74 2.22 13.23
N ASP A 306 0.32 2.54 14.44
CA ASP A 306 1.20 2.52 15.60
C ASP A 306 1.48 1.06 15.98
N VAL A 307 2.32 0.45 15.18
CA VAL A 307 2.85 -0.89 15.44
C VAL A 307 4.35 -0.83 15.24
N ASP A 308 5.03 -0.82 16.35
CA ASP A 308 6.48 -0.87 16.40
C ASP A 308 6.99 -2.30 16.56
N ASN A 309 8.28 -2.47 16.36
CA ASN A 309 8.96 -3.76 16.57
C ASN A 309 8.51 -4.87 15.61
N LEU A 310 8.10 -4.52 14.38
CA LEU A 310 7.94 -5.52 13.34
C LEU A 310 9.29 -6.16 13.01
N THR A 311 9.31 -7.47 12.85
CA THR A 311 10.50 -8.18 12.38
C THR A 311 10.68 -8.03 10.87
N HIS A 312 9.56 -8.00 10.14
CA HIS A 312 9.56 -7.96 8.68
C HIS A 312 8.54 -6.96 8.14
N VAL A 313 8.94 -6.29 7.07
CA VAL A 313 8.04 -5.57 6.15
C VAL A 313 8.15 -6.24 4.79
N ILE A 314 7.06 -6.75 4.25
CA ILE A 314 7.06 -7.46 2.97
C ILE A 314 6.30 -6.61 1.93
N ASN A 315 7.00 -6.19 0.89
CA ASN A 315 6.39 -5.54 -0.25
C ASN A 315 6.01 -6.61 -1.28
N TYR A 316 4.72 -6.95 -1.39
CA TYR A 316 4.20 -7.87 -2.42
C TYR A 316 4.20 -7.27 -3.83
N GLY A 317 4.75 -6.13 -3.98
CA GLY A 317 5.09 -5.33 -5.13
C GLY A 317 5.64 -3.99 -4.67
N LEU A 318 6.60 -3.44 -5.43
CA LEU A 318 7.16 -2.14 -5.08
C LEU A 318 6.11 -1.03 -5.25
N PRO A 319 6.08 -0.04 -4.37
CA PRO A 319 5.25 1.14 -4.55
C PRO A 319 5.71 1.94 -5.76
N ASP A 320 4.81 2.80 -6.28
CA ASP A 320 5.13 3.66 -7.42
C ASP A 320 6.06 4.82 -7.01
N ASP A 321 5.84 5.35 -5.80
CA ASP A 321 6.66 6.41 -5.21
C ASP A 321 7.70 5.84 -4.23
N PRO A 322 8.99 6.22 -4.38
CA PRO A 322 10.06 5.82 -3.45
C PRO A 322 9.85 6.26 -2.00
N ALA A 323 9.19 7.42 -1.75
CA ALA A 323 8.91 7.88 -0.39
C ALA A 323 7.97 6.90 0.33
N THR A 324 6.97 6.36 -0.37
CA THR A 324 6.09 5.31 0.15
C THR A 324 6.89 4.07 0.58
N TYR A 325 7.95 3.69 -0.15
CA TYR A 325 8.82 2.59 0.27
C TYR A 325 9.52 2.89 1.60
N THR A 326 10.01 4.11 1.78
CA THR A 326 10.64 4.55 3.03
C THR A 326 9.67 4.45 4.21
N HIS A 327 8.44 4.93 4.04
CA HIS A 327 7.37 4.83 5.05
C HIS A 327 7.00 3.39 5.38
N ARG A 328 6.95 2.48 4.39
CA ARG A 328 6.73 1.05 4.62
C ARG A 328 7.88 0.43 5.41
N SER A 329 9.11 0.59 4.92
CA SER A 329 10.30 0.00 5.54
C SER A 329 10.56 0.56 6.94
N GLY A 330 10.18 1.82 7.21
CA GLY A 330 10.24 2.45 8.52
C GLY A 330 9.30 1.85 9.57
N ARG A 331 8.48 0.84 9.27
CA ARG A 331 7.69 0.08 10.26
C ARG A 331 8.51 -1.00 10.96
N THR A 332 9.74 -1.24 10.54
CA THR A 332 10.70 -2.14 11.18
C THR A 332 12.03 -1.42 11.45
N GLY A 333 12.90 -2.01 12.23
CA GLY A 333 14.23 -1.44 12.54
C GLY A 333 14.20 -0.20 13.42
N ARG A 334 13.18 -0.03 14.28
CA ARG A 334 13.03 1.10 15.22
C ARG A 334 13.69 0.83 16.56
N ALA A 335 13.96 1.91 17.31
CA ALA A 335 14.50 1.86 18.68
C ALA A 335 15.77 0.99 18.82
N GLY A 336 16.69 1.11 17.85
CA GLY A 336 17.95 0.34 17.84
C GLY A 336 17.83 -1.14 17.49
N LYS A 337 16.62 -1.65 17.20
CA LYS A 337 16.41 -3.04 16.77
C LYS A 337 16.67 -3.20 15.29
N THR A 338 17.12 -4.38 14.87
CA THR A 338 17.30 -4.72 13.46
C THR A 338 15.97 -5.18 12.83
N GLY A 339 15.75 -4.85 11.57
CA GLY A 339 14.57 -5.23 10.82
C GLY A 339 14.88 -5.67 9.40
N VAL A 340 13.92 -6.35 8.76
CA VAL A 340 14.07 -6.83 7.38
C VAL A 340 12.94 -6.26 6.53
N SER A 341 13.31 -5.57 5.46
CA SER A 341 12.38 -5.13 4.39
C SER A 341 12.58 -6.00 3.16
N VAL A 342 11.55 -6.77 2.82
CA VAL A 342 11.53 -7.70 1.70
C VAL A 342 10.73 -7.10 0.55
N ALA A 343 11.23 -7.24 -0.68
CA ALA A 343 10.49 -6.91 -1.90
C ALA A 343 10.36 -8.16 -2.80
N ILE A 344 9.14 -8.59 -3.08
CA ILE A 344 8.85 -9.68 -4.02
C ILE A 344 8.50 -9.04 -5.37
N ILE A 345 9.43 -9.10 -6.32
CA ILE A 345 9.33 -8.38 -7.59
C ILE A 345 9.36 -9.32 -8.80
N HIS A 346 8.82 -8.86 -9.91
CA HIS A 346 9.05 -9.48 -11.21
C HIS A 346 10.01 -8.62 -12.07
N SER A 347 10.49 -9.17 -13.18
CA SER A 347 11.53 -8.54 -14.02
C SER A 347 11.22 -7.11 -14.48
N ARG A 348 9.93 -6.76 -14.67
CA ARG A 348 9.51 -5.40 -15.09
C ARG A 348 9.65 -4.36 -13.98
N GLU A 349 9.74 -4.76 -12.71
CA GLU A 349 9.90 -3.86 -11.57
C GLU A 349 11.37 -3.52 -11.25
N LYS A 350 12.32 -4.10 -11.99
CA LYS A 350 13.78 -3.90 -11.77
C LYS A 350 14.21 -2.43 -11.89
N SER A 351 13.60 -1.67 -12.81
CA SER A 351 13.89 -0.23 -12.95
C SER A 351 13.40 0.56 -11.72
N ARG A 352 12.22 0.22 -11.21
CA ARG A 352 11.65 0.83 -9.99
C ARG A 352 12.51 0.52 -8.76
N LEU A 353 12.99 -0.71 -8.62
CA LEU A 353 13.94 -1.08 -7.56
C LEU A 353 15.16 -0.15 -7.55
N ARG A 354 15.80 0.06 -8.71
CA ARG A 354 16.97 0.96 -8.84
C ARG A 354 16.64 2.41 -8.49
N THR A 355 15.44 2.88 -8.81
CA THR A 355 15.00 4.24 -8.44
C THR A 355 14.86 4.37 -6.93
N ILE A 356 14.32 3.35 -6.26
CA ILE A 356 14.21 3.30 -4.80
C ILE A 356 15.60 3.27 -4.17
N GLU A 357 16.51 2.39 -4.63
CA GLU A 357 17.90 2.31 -4.14
C GLU A 357 18.60 3.66 -4.17
N LYS A 358 18.49 4.40 -5.28
CA LYS A 358 19.07 5.75 -5.41
C LYS A 358 18.47 6.74 -4.41
N LYS A 359 17.16 6.65 -4.15
CA LYS A 359 16.46 7.59 -3.26
C LYS A 359 16.76 7.35 -1.79
N ILE A 360 16.86 6.08 -1.38
CA ILE A 360 17.13 5.70 0.02
C ILE A 360 18.64 5.60 0.35
N GLY A 361 19.52 5.74 -0.67
CA GLY A 361 20.97 5.63 -0.49
C GLY A 361 21.47 4.22 -0.14
N LYS A 362 20.66 3.16 -0.34
CA LYS A 362 21.01 1.79 0.02
C LYS A 362 20.74 0.82 -1.12
N THR A 363 21.57 -0.22 -1.22
CA THR A 363 21.41 -1.30 -2.19
C THR A 363 20.62 -2.45 -1.60
N PHE A 364 19.76 -3.06 -2.42
CA PHE A 364 19.03 -4.27 -2.02
C PHE A 364 19.88 -5.51 -2.26
N GLU A 365 19.93 -6.37 -1.28
CA GLU A 365 20.50 -7.70 -1.43
C GLU A 365 19.58 -8.59 -2.29
N LYS A 366 20.13 -9.28 -3.27
CA LYS A 366 19.39 -10.29 -4.01
C LYS A 366 19.23 -11.54 -3.15
N GLY A 367 18.01 -11.84 -2.72
CA GLY A 367 17.67 -13.10 -2.07
C GLY A 367 17.36 -14.22 -3.08
N SER A 368 17.63 -15.46 -2.69
CA SER A 368 17.09 -16.65 -3.36
C SER A 368 15.91 -17.18 -2.55
N VAL A 369 14.81 -17.48 -3.22
CA VAL A 369 13.60 -17.98 -2.54
C VAL A 369 13.92 -19.29 -1.82
N PRO A 370 13.61 -19.42 -0.52
CA PRO A 370 13.96 -20.61 0.24
C PRO A 370 13.43 -21.89 -0.39
N THR A 371 14.29 -22.91 -0.47
CA THR A 371 13.87 -24.24 -0.94
C THR A 371 13.04 -24.95 0.14
N PRO A 372 12.15 -25.88 -0.23
CA PRO A 372 11.39 -26.68 0.72
C PRO A 372 12.25 -27.33 1.81
N GLN A 373 13.38 -27.89 1.44
CA GLN A 373 14.31 -28.52 2.37
C GLN A 373 14.83 -27.53 3.43
N ARG A 374 15.25 -26.34 3.00
CA ARG A 374 15.75 -25.31 3.92
C ARG A 374 14.67 -24.77 4.86
N ILE A 375 13.42 -24.74 4.39
CA ILE A 375 12.28 -24.34 5.23
C ILE A 375 12.03 -25.39 6.31
N ILE A 376 11.97 -26.67 5.92
CA ILE A 376 11.76 -27.78 6.83
C ILE A 376 12.83 -27.79 7.93
N GLU A 377 14.10 -27.66 7.54
CA GLU A 377 15.22 -27.59 8.45
C GLU A 377 15.08 -26.45 9.48
N LYS A 378 14.77 -25.23 9.04
CA LYS A 378 14.54 -24.09 9.92
C LYS A 378 13.36 -24.28 10.87
N GLN A 379 12.27 -24.85 10.40
CA GLN A 379 11.08 -25.10 11.22
C GLN A 379 11.39 -26.16 12.31
N LEU A 380 12.16 -27.19 11.97
CA LEU A 380 12.59 -28.20 12.95
C LEU A 380 13.50 -27.61 14.03
N TYR A 381 14.49 -26.79 13.63
CA TYR A 381 15.34 -26.10 14.62
C TYR A 381 14.52 -25.15 15.50
N ASN A 382 13.55 -24.42 14.94
CA ASN A 382 12.67 -23.58 15.73
C ASN A 382 11.80 -24.39 16.72
N LEU A 383 11.35 -25.58 16.32
CA LEU A 383 10.65 -26.49 17.23
C LEU A 383 11.55 -26.92 18.39
N ALA A 384 12.80 -27.29 18.11
CA ALA A 384 13.78 -27.65 19.13
C ALA A 384 14.03 -26.48 20.10
N ASP A 385 14.25 -25.26 19.59
CA ASP A 385 14.40 -24.05 20.41
C ASP A 385 13.17 -23.76 21.29
N ARG A 386 11.97 -24.02 20.78
CA ARG A 386 10.72 -23.86 21.55
C ARG A 386 10.62 -24.89 22.67
N ILE A 387 11.00 -26.14 22.41
CA ILE A 387 11.01 -27.20 23.41
C ILE A 387 12.03 -26.86 24.51
N GLU A 388 13.22 -26.40 24.14
CA GLU A 388 14.28 -26.02 25.09
C GLU A 388 13.85 -24.85 25.99
N ARG A 389 13.16 -23.85 25.45
CA ARG A 389 12.82 -22.60 26.15
C ARG A 389 11.47 -22.59 26.82
N VAL A 390 10.64 -23.61 26.62
CA VAL A 390 9.30 -23.65 27.21
C VAL A 390 9.42 -23.68 28.75
N LYS A 391 8.73 -22.76 29.41
CA LYS A 391 8.57 -22.79 30.86
C LYS A 391 7.49 -23.77 31.22
N VAL A 392 7.86 -24.84 31.90
CA VAL A 392 6.90 -25.86 32.35
C VAL A 392 6.19 -25.31 33.58
N ASN A 393 4.85 -25.32 33.54
CA ASN A 393 4.03 -25.05 34.73
C ASN A 393 3.87 -26.35 35.51
N GLU A 394 4.82 -26.63 36.42
CA GLU A 394 4.90 -27.86 37.16
C GLU A 394 3.61 -28.14 37.96
N ASP A 395 3.02 -27.12 38.58
CA ASP A 395 1.85 -27.27 39.46
C ASP A 395 0.60 -27.72 38.67
N GLU A 396 0.42 -27.20 37.45
CA GLU A 396 -0.72 -27.55 36.62
C GLU A 396 -0.52 -28.89 35.90
N ILE A 397 0.67 -29.17 35.39
CA ILE A 397 0.97 -30.38 34.61
C ILE A 397 1.05 -31.63 35.51
N ALA A 398 1.45 -31.47 36.78
CA ALA A 398 1.61 -32.57 37.71
C ALA A 398 0.38 -33.47 37.85
N LYS A 399 -0.81 -32.92 37.68
CA LYS A 399 -2.09 -33.67 37.77
C LYS A 399 -2.27 -34.65 36.61
N TYR A 400 -1.72 -34.33 35.44
CA TYR A 400 -1.97 -35.07 34.20
C TYR A 400 -0.77 -35.93 33.79
N LEU A 401 0.44 -35.51 34.19
CA LEU A 401 1.68 -36.13 33.79
C LEU A 401 1.79 -37.61 34.12
N PRO A 402 1.34 -38.13 35.32
CA PRO A 402 1.44 -39.55 35.65
C PRO A 402 0.68 -40.45 34.68
N GLY A 403 -0.53 -40.02 34.26
CA GLY A 403 -1.34 -40.74 33.26
C GLY A 403 -0.68 -40.77 31.88
N ILE A 404 -0.07 -39.67 31.46
CA ILE A 404 0.63 -39.54 30.20
C ILE A 404 1.89 -40.42 30.22
N VAL A 405 2.70 -40.30 31.25
CA VAL A 405 3.92 -41.11 31.44
C VAL A 405 3.61 -42.59 31.37
N LYS A 406 2.60 -43.09 32.13
CA LYS A 406 2.17 -44.50 32.08
C LYS A 406 1.78 -44.96 30.68
N LYS A 407 1.16 -44.06 29.90
CA LYS A 407 0.72 -44.40 28.52
C LYS A 407 1.89 -44.47 27.53
N LEU A 408 2.96 -43.75 27.82
CA LEU A 408 4.13 -43.58 26.92
C LEU A 408 5.40 -44.29 27.45
N GLU A 409 5.35 -44.96 28.62
CA GLU A 409 6.53 -45.58 29.29
C GLU A 409 7.21 -46.67 28.46
N TRP A 410 6.50 -47.23 27.46
CA TRP A 410 7.04 -48.23 26.53
C TRP A 410 7.92 -47.63 25.45
N LEU A 411 7.93 -46.30 25.29
CA LEU A 411 8.76 -45.59 24.32
C LEU A 411 10.10 -45.23 24.93
N SER A 412 11.18 -45.43 24.18
CA SER A 412 12.45 -44.82 24.52
C SER A 412 12.39 -43.30 24.40
N GLU A 413 13.27 -42.59 25.14
CA GLU A 413 13.40 -41.12 25.02
C GLU A 413 13.59 -40.68 23.56
N ASN A 414 14.38 -41.43 22.80
CA ASN A 414 14.63 -41.16 21.39
C ASN A 414 13.39 -41.37 20.51
N ASP A 415 12.56 -42.37 20.80
CA ASP A 415 11.32 -42.62 20.06
C ASP A 415 10.25 -41.60 20.43
N LEU A 416 10.20 -41.14 21.68
CA LEU A 416 9.33 -40.04 22.09
C LEU A 416 9.70 -38.75 21.35
N LEU A 417 11.00 -38.41 21.31
CA LEU A 417 11.48 -37.24 20.58
C LEU A 417 11.13 -37.32 19.07
N LYS A 418 11.38 -38.46 18.43
CA LYS A 418 11.00 -38.68 17.02
C LYS A 418 9.51 -38.46 16.79
N ARG A 419 8.63 -38.93 17.70
CA ARG A 419 7.19 -38.77 17.58
C ARG A 419 6.75 -37.31 17.77
N ILE A 420 7.32 -36.60 18.75
CA ILE A 420 7.08 -35.17 18.97
C ILE A 420 7.47 -34.38 17.70
N VAL A 421 8.66 -34.62 17.18
CA VAL A 421 9.12 -34.00 15.94
C VAL A 421 8.22 -34.36 14.77
N SER A 422 7.79 -35.62 14.65
CA SER A 422 6.94 -36.08 13.55
C SER A 422 5.54 -35.47 13.55
N LEU A 423 5.00 -35.08 14.69
CA LEU A 423 3.69 -34.39 14.75
C LEU A 423 3.69 -33.09 13.94
N GLU A 424 4.76 -32.30 14.02
CA GLU A 424 4.89 -31.06 13.24
C GLU A 424 5.48 -31.31 11.85
N PHE A 425 6.44 -32.22 11.74
CA PHE A 425 7.22 -32.49 10.54
C PHE A 425 6.39 -33.14 9.44
N ASN A 426 5.52 -34.10 9.75
CA ASN A 426 4.74 -34.81 8.74
C ASN A 426 3.82 -33.85 7.97
N ARG A 427 3.25 -32.85 8.66
CA ARG A 427 2.42 -31.81 8.03
C ARG A 427 3.23 -30.97 7.04
N LEU A 428 4.45 -30.59 7.41
CA LEU A 428 5.35 -29.83 6.54
C LEU A 428 5.85 -30.66 5.35
N LEU A 429 6.20 -31.94 5.60
CA LEU A 429 6.60 -32.86 4.53
C LEU A 429 5.51 -33.07 3.50
N GLU A 430 4.28 -33.32 3.93
CA GLU A 430 3.13 -33.53 3.04
C GLU A 430 2.86 -32.26 2.22
N TYR A 431 2.92 -31.09 2.86
CA TYR A 431 2.70 -29.81 2.20
C TYR A 431 3.77 -29.49 1.14
N TYR A 432 5.04 -29.83 1.41
CA TYR A 432 6.14 -29.52 0.48
C TYR A 432 6.52 -30.68 -0.46
N LYS A 433 5.84 -31.84 -0.38
CA LYS A 433 6.18 -33.06 -1.12
C LYS A 433 6.26 -32.84 -2.63
N ASP A 434 5.30 -32.09 -3.20
CA ASP A 434 5.19 -31.83 -4.64
C ASP A 434 5.60 -30.40 -5.00
N ALA A 435 6.19 -29.65 -4.07
CA ALA A 435 6.56 -28.27 -4.29
C ALA A 435 7.83 -28.17 -5.17
N PRO A 436 7.86 -27.30 -6.20
CA PRO A 436 9.04 -27.11 -7.03
C PRO A 436 10.23 -26.63 -6.21
N GLU A 437 11.42 -27.16 -6.48
CA GLU A 437 12.62 -26.91 -5.69
C GLU A 437 13.07 -25.44 -5.77
N ALA A 438 13.08 -24.85 -6.96
CA ALA A 438 13.45 -23.47 -7.19
C ALA A 438 12.37 -22.73 -7.99
N ILE A 439 12.07 -21.49 -7.60
CA ILE A 439 11.12 -20.58 -8.28
C ILE A 439 11.73 -19.22 -8.60
N ASP A 440 13.03 -19.07 -8.40
CA ASP A 440 13.75 -17.85 -8.76
C ASP A 440 13.69 -17.58 -10.26
N TYR A 441 13.58 -16.30 -10.62
CA TYR A 441 13.64 -15.90 -12.01
C TYR A 441 15.08 -16.00 -12.52
N GLU A 442 15.33 -16.93 -13.44
CA GLU A 442 16.59 -17.01 -14.16
C GLU A 442 16.62 -15.94 -15.27
N GLU A 443 17.51 -14.95 -15.14
CA GLU A 443 17.84 -14.08 -16.26
C GLU A 443 18.45 -14.94 -17.38
N ARG A 444 17.72 -15.13 -18.47
CA ARG A 444 18.31 -15.76 -19.67
C ARG A 444 19.50 -14.89 -20.07
N LYS A 445 20.72 -15.41 -19.85
CA LYS A 445 21.94 -14.76 -20.35
C LYS A 445 21.72 -14.44 -21.83
N PRO A 446 22.11 -13.24 -22.31
CA PRO A 446 22.10 -12.97 -23.73
C PRO A 446 22.93 -14.09 -24.40
N ARG A 447 22.29 -14.93 -25.17
CA ARG A 447 23.06 -15.89 -26.01
C ARG A 447 24.01 -15.04 -26.80
N ASP A 448 25.31 -15.31 -26.62
CA ASP A 448 26.38 -14.72 -27.41
C ASP A 448 26.08 -14.91 -28.90
N ARG A 449 25.58 -13.86 -29.54
CA ARG A 449 25.36 -13.77 -30.97
C ARG A 449 26.67 -13.53 -31.74
N LYS A 450 27.85 -13.69 -31.09
CA LYS A 450 29.17 -13.42 -31.68
C LYS A 450 29.96 -14.64 -32.13
N ALA A 451 29.45 -15.84 -32.03
CA ALA A 451 30.16 -17.02 -32.54
C ALA A 451 29.34 -17.71 -33.61
N LYS A 452 29.24 -17.13 -34.78
CA LYS A 452 28.96 -17.71 -36.12
C LYS A 452 28.67 -16.60 -37.12
N ARG A 453 29.66 -15.78 -37.37
CA ARG A 453 29.78 -14.94 -38.55
C ARG A 453 31.10 -15.31 -39.21
N ASP A 454 31.05 -16.43 -39.91
CA ASP A 454 31.81 -16.64 -41.13
C ASP A 454 31.01 -17.67 -41.93
N ASP A 455 30.86 -17.36 -43.21
CA ASP A 455 30.18 -18.13 -44.24
C ASP A 455 28.65 -18.27 -44.15
N LYS A 456 27.94 -17.25 -44.66
CA LYS A 456 26.83 -17.40 -45.61
C LYS A 456 26.29 -16.05 -46.05
N GLU A 457 26.17 -15.92 -47.35
CA GLU A 457 25.63 -14.82 -48.16
C GLU A 457 24.29 -14.24 -47.69
N PRO A 458 23.93 -12.98 -48.05
CA PRO A 458 22.78 -12.27 -47.56
C PRO A 458 21.47 -12.86 -48.08
N ARG A 459 20.70 -13.51 -47.24
CA ARG A 459 19.31 -13.89 -47.51
C ARG A 459 18.35 -13.14 -46.59
N ASP A 460 17.57 -12.32 -47.23
CA ASP A 460 16.29 -11.67 -46.88
C ASP A 460 15.81 -11.67 -45.44
N LYS A 461 15.79 -10.47 -44.86
CA LYS A 461 15.19 -10.10 -43.57
C LYS A 461 13.65 -10.02 -43.56
N GLN A 462 12.93 -10.84 -44.29
CA GLN A 462 11.46 -10.70 -44.38
C GLN A 462 10.62 -11.89 -43.89
N GLN A 463 11.20 -12.98 -43.37
CA GLN A 463 10.40 -14.20 -43.11
C GLN A 463 10.16 -14.62 -41.66
N ASN A 464 10.65 -13.92 -40.61
CA ASN A 464 10.37 -14.33 -39.21
C ASN A 464 9.16 -13.66 -38.54
N GLY A 465 8.56 -12.64 -39.15
CA GLY A 465 7.27 -12.09 -38.73
C GLY A 465 6.05 -12.88 -39.20
N SER A 466 6.21 -13.69 -40.28
CA SER A 466 5.09 -14.38 -40.94
C SER A 466 4.70 -15.74 -40.33
N ARG A 467 5.61 -16.43 -39.65
CA ARG A 467 5.31 -17.75 -39.05
C ARG A 467 4.51 -17.67 -37.74
N GLN A 468 4.79 -16.73 -36.87
CA GLN A 468 3.97 -16.54 -35.65
C GLN A 468 2.58 -15.96 -35.94
N ASN A 469 2.39 -15.26 -37.05
CA ASN A 469 1.10 -14.74 -37.47
C ASN A 469 0.25 -15.79 -38.22
N LYS A 470 0.85 -16.79 -38.84
CA LYS A 470 0.10 -17.89 -39.50
C LYS A 470 -0.56 -18.82 -38.47
N ASP A 471 0.10 -19.15 -37.36
CA ASP A 471 -0.47 -20.02 -36.30
C ASP A 471 -1.65 -19.35 -35.57
N ARG A 472 -1.72 -18.01 -35.55
CA ARG A 472 -2.83 -17.28 -34.94
C ARG A 472 -4.03 -17.07 -35.87
N ARG A 473 -3.93 -17.42 -37.14
CA ARG A 473 -5.00 -17.27 -38.14
C ARG A 473 -5.79 -18.55 -38.37
N THR A 474 -5.29 -19.70 -37.95
CA THR A 474 -5.95 -20.99 -38.09
C THR A 474 -6.75 -21.33 -36.83
N ALA A 475 -7.94 -21.87 -37.00
CA ALA A 475 -8.80 -22.36 -35.92
C ALA A 475 -8.22 -23.65 -35.31
N GLU A 476 -8.57 -23.91 -34.07
CA GLU A 476 -8.31 -25.21 -33.43
C GLU A 476 -9.10 -26.34 -34.09
N GLN A 477 -8.64 -27.57 -33.92
CA GLN A 477 -9.31 -28.72 -34.51
C GLN A 477 -10.74 -28.87 -33.94
N GLY A 478 -11.75 -28.88 -34.84
CA GLY A 478 -13.16 -28.92 -34.43
C GLY A 478 -13.85 -27.53 -34.32
N TYR A 479 -13.08 -26.44 -34.54
CA TYR A 479 -13.59 -25.07 -34.49
C TYR A 479 -13.48 -24.37 -35.84
N GLU A 480 -14.23 -23.27 -35.99
CA GLU A 480 -14.15 -22.31 -37.11
C GLU A 480 -13.82 -20.92 -36.56
N ARG A 481 -12.89 -20.21 -37.19
CA ARG A 481 -12.40 -18.93 -36.72
C ARG A 481 -13.24 -17.79 -37.25
N ILE A 482 -13.61 -16.85 -36.38
CA ILE A 482 -14.43 -15.67 -36.70
C ILE A 482 -13.58 -14.41 -36.49
N TYR A 483 -13.67 -13.50 -37.45
CA TYR A 483 -13.16 -12.13 -37.36
C TYR A 483 -14.27 -11.17 -36.90
N VAL A 484 -13.92 -10.22 -36.02
CA VAL A 484 -14.76 -9.10 -35.63
C VAL A 484 -13.97 -7.79 -35.63
N ASN A 485 -14.56 -6.71 -36.14
CA ASN A 485 -13.93 -5.39 -36.31
C ASN A 485 -13.83 -4.56 -35.00
N ALA A 486 -13.74 -5.20 -33.85
CA ALA A 486 -13.53 -4.58 -32.55
C ALA A 486 -12.34 -5.23 -31.84
N GLY A 487 -11.46 -4.43 -31.26
CA GLY A 487 -10.22 -4.88 -30.64
C GLY A 487 -9.87 -4.14 -29.35
N LYS A 488 -8.61 -4.24 -28.95
CA LYS A 488 -8.12 -3.64 -27.68
C LYS A 488 -8.33 -2.13 -27.62
N ASN A 489 -8.16 -1.43 -28.73
CA ASN A 489 -8.32 0.03 -28.82
C ASN A 489 -9.80 0.46 -28.66
N ASP A 490 -10.75 -0.44 -28.95
CA ASP A 490 -12.16 -0.23 -28.74
C ASP A 490 -12.61 -0.65 -27.31
N GLY A 491 -11.70 -1.09 -26.44
CA GLY A 491 -12.03 -1.66 -25.13
C GLY A 491 -12.74 -3.03 -25.23
N PHE A 492 -12.57 -3.73 -26.35
CA PHE A 492 -13.20 -5.01 -26.61
C PHE A 492 -12.34 -6.14 -26.08
N PHE A 493 -12.73 -6.70 -24.92
CA PHE A 493 -12.01 -7.78 -24.22
C PHE A 493 -12.83 -9.07 -24.24
N PRO A 494 -12.26 -10.26 -23.93
CA PRO A 494 -12.97 -11.54 -24.00
C PRO A 494 -14.30 -11.56 -23.26
N ALA A 495 -14.37 -10.98 -22.07
CA ALA A 495 -15.61 -10.90 -21.29
C ALA A 495 -16.70 -10.11 -22.03
N ARG A 496 -16.33 -9.04 -22.74
CA ARG A 496 -17.25 -8.22 -23.52
C ARG A 496 -17.72 -8.90 -24.81
N LEU A 497 -16.84 -9.67 -25.44
CA LEU A 497 -17.21 -10.53 -26.56
C LEU A 497 -18.29 -11.53 -26.16
N ILE A 498 -18.08 -12.23 -25.02
CA ILE A 498 -19.03 -13.22 -24.49
C ILE A 498 -20.36 -12.55 -24.11
N GLU A 499 -20.29 -11.40 -23.45
CA GLU A 499 -21.48 -10.61 -23.09
C GLU A 499 -22.29 -10.18 -24.34
N THR A 500 -21.59 -9.67 -25.37
CA THR A 500 -22.22 -9.25 -26.62
C THR A 500 -22.86 -10.43 -27.36
N LEU A 501 -22.23 -11.59 -27.34
CA LEU A 501 -22.82 -12.81 -27.93
C LEU A 501 -24.05 -13.26 -27.14
N ASN A 502 -23.98 -13.29 -25.82
CA ASN A 502 -25.12 -13.70 -24.96
C ASN A 502 -26.31 -12.74 -25.08
N GLN A 503 -26.08 -11.45 -25.36
CA GLN A 503 -27.15 -10.46 -25.56
C GLN A 503 -27.83 -10.56 -26.92
N ASN A 504 -27.13 -11.08 -27.95
CA ASN A 504 -27.61 -11.08 -29.35
C ASN A 504 -27.85 -12.50 -29.89
N MET A 505 -27.74 -13.52 -29.05
CA MET A 505 -28.01 -14.92 -29.46
C MET A 505 -28.87 -15.64 -28.42
N GLU A 506 -29.79 -16.45 -28.88
CA GLU A 506 -30.53 -17.41 -28.06
C GLU A 506 -29.68 -18.67 -27.87
N GLY A 507 -29.38 -19.04 -26.61
CA GLY A 507 -28.58 -20.23 -26.22
C GLY A 507 -27.09 -19.95 -26.09
N ARG A 508 -26.35 -20.87 -25.45
CA ARG A 508 -24.90 -20.77 -25.24
C ARG A 508 -24.14 -21.24 -26.47
N VAL A 509 -23.09 -20.49 -26.83
CA VAL A 509 -22.13 -20.83 -27.88
C VAL A 509 -20.83 -21.29 -27.21
N GLU A 510 -20.29 -22.40 -27.69
CA GLU A 510 -18.99 -22.87 -27.25
C GLU A 510 -17.88 -22.11 -27.96
N ILE A 511 -17.15 -21.28 -27.17
CA ILE A 511 -16.08 -20.41 -27.66
C ILE A 511 -14.75 -21.03 -27.26
N GLY A 512 -13.88 -21.23 -28.26
CA GLY A 512 -12.53 -21.68 -28.07
C GLY A 512 -11.55 -20.51 -27.84
N ARG A 513 -10.42 -20.55 -28.54
CA ARG A 513 -9.35 -19.56 -28.43
C ARG A 513 -9.79 -18.17 -28.89
N ILE A 514 -9.41 -17.11 -28.13
CA ILE A 514 -9.67 -15.70 -28.45
C ILE A 514 -8.33 -14.96 -28.59
N ASP A 515 -8.08 -14.36 -29.75
CA ASP A 515 -6.90 -13.54 -30.02
C ASP A 515 -7.33 -12.08 -30.26
N LEU A 516 -6.87 -11.17 -29.39
CA LEU A 516 -7.20 -9.73 -29.45
C LEU A 516 -6.04 -8.94 -30.07
N PHE A 517 -6.36 -8.20 -31.13
CA PHE A 517 -5.47 -7.26 -31.81
C PHE A 517 -5.88 -5.81 -31.52
N PRO A 518 -5.07 -4.81 -31.88
CA PRO A 518 -5.41 -3.41 -31.57
C PRO A 518 -6.77 -2.97 -32.14
N GLY A 519 -7.11 -3.28 -33.40
CA GLY A 519 -8.32 -2.84 -34.06
C GLY A 519 -9.35 -3.93 -34.39
N TYR A 520 -9.06 -5.20 -34.07
CA TYR A 520 -9.93 -6.34 -34.36
C TYR A 520 -9.67 -7.50 -33.39
N ALA A 521 -10.58 -8.47 -33.40
CA ALA A 521 -10.39 -9.73 -32.69
C ALA A 521 -10.66 -10.94 -33.61
N LEU A 522 -9.95 -12.05 -33.33
CA LEU A 522 -10.19 -13.36 -33.91
C LEU A 522 -10.53 -14.32 -32.77
N PHE A 523 -11.59 -15.10 -32.95
CA PHE A 523 -11.99 -16.10 -31.96
C PHE A 523 -12.56 -17.35 -32.61
N ASP A 524 -12.45 -18.46 -31.93
CA ASP A 524 -12.85 -19.77 -32.40
C ASP A 524 -14.23 -20.14 -31.85
N VAL A 525 -15.10 -20.67 -32.72
CA VAL A 525 -16.45 -21.15 -32.39
C VAL A 525 -16.58 -22.57 -32.88
N LYS A 526 -17.28 -23.42 -32.17
CA LYS A 526 -17.52 -24.81 -32.56
C LYS A 526 -18.10 -24.90 -33.98
N LYS A 527 -17.60 -25.86 -34.77
CA LYS A 527 -18.08 -26.09 -36.14
C LYS A 527 -19.60 -26.27 -36.18
N GLY A 528 -20.25 -25.54 -37.11
CA GLY A 528 -21.72 -25.50 -37.24
C GLY A 528 -22.38 -24.30 -36.59
N GLU A 529 -21.75 -23.59 -35.64
CA GLU A 529 -22.29 -22.41 -34.97
C GLU A 529 -21.79 -21.08 -35.55
N SER A 530 -20.79 -21.11 -36.42
CA SER A 530 -20.11 -19.94 -36.99
C SER A 530 -21.06 -19.00 -37.76
N ARG A 531 -21.95 -19.53 -38.60
CA ARG A 531 -22.91 -18.70 -39.36
C ARG A 531 -23.90 -17.97 -38.46
N ARG A 532 -24.39 -18.66 -37.41
CA ARG A 532 -25.28 -18.10 -36.39
C ARG A 532 -24.59 -16.99 -35.60
N THR A 533 -23.35 -17.23 -35.18
CA THR A 533 -22.52 -16.28 -34.45
C THR A 533 -22.20 -15.02 -35.28
N VAL A 534 -21.83 -15.20 -36.56
CA VAL A 534 -21.57 -14.09 -37.47
C VAL A 534 -22.85 -13.26 -37.68
N SER A 535 -24.01 -13.89 -37.83
CA SER A 535 -25.29 -13.19 -38.01
C SER A 535 -25.66 -12.35 -36.77
N ALA A 536 -25.47 -12.88 -35.56
CA ALA A 536 -25.71 -12.20 -34.30
C ALA A 536 -24.81 -10.96 -34.14
N LEU A 537 -23.52 -11.10 -34.40
CA LEU A 537 -22.57 -10.00 -34.29
C LEU A 537 -22.78 -8.89 -35.35
N LYS A 538 -23.25 -9.20 -36.58
CA LYS A 538 -23.56 -8.20 -37.60
C LYS A 538 -24.69 -7.25 -37.20
N ASN A 539 -25.58 -7.68 -36.34
CA ASN A 539 -26.70 -6.89 -35.82
C ASN A 539 -26.37 -6.17 -34.50
N ALA A 540 -25.24 -6.50 -33.87
CA ALA A 540 -24.82 -5.95 -32.58
C ALA A 540 -24.14 -4.58 -32.72
N ARG A 541 -24.32 -3.73 -31.69
CA ARG A 541 -23.57 -2.48 -31.53
C ARG A 541 -22.76 -2.54 -30.23
N TYR A 542 -21.52 -2.09 -30.31
CA TYR A 542 -20.63 -1.98 -29.17
C TYR A 542 -20.18 -0.52 -29.01
N PHE A 543 -20.54 0.13 -27.91
CA PHE A 543 -20.34 1.57 -27.69
C PHE A 543 -20.66 2.45 -28.89
N GLY A 544 -21.85 2.22 -29.53
CA GLY A 544 -22.29 2.95 -30.70
C GLY A 544 -21.70 2.52 -32.05
N LYS A 545 -20.59 1.77 -32.04
CA LYS A 545 -19.93 1.19 -33.21
C LYS A 545 -20.68 -0.06 -33.66
N ARG A 546 -21.12 -0.10 -34.94
CA ARG A 546 -21.71 -1.30 -35.53
C ARG A 546 -20.62 -2.37 -35.68
N LEU A 547 -20.85 -3.55 -35.13
CA LEU A 547 -19.94 -4.67 -35.30
C LEU A 547 -20.08 -5.25 -36.72
N TYR A 548 -18.93 -5.64 -37.27
CA TYR A 548 -18.83 -6.41 -38.50
C TYR A 548 -18.08 -7.69 -38.20
N ALA A 549 -18.68 -8.83 -38.51
CA ALA A 549 -18.10 -10.13 -38.31
C ALA A 549 -18.15 -10.97 -39.59
N GLU A 550 -17.15 -11.79 -39.82
CA GLU A 550 -17.06 -12.75 -40.93
C GLU A 550 -16.29 -14.00 -40.49
N ILE A 551 -16.48 -15.14 -41.17
CA ILE A 551 -15.65 -16.31 -40.98
C ILE A 551 -14.25 -15.95 -41.48
N ALA A 552 -13.22 -16.13 -40.64
CA ALA A 552 -11.89 -15.68 -40.95
C ALA A 552 -11.25 -16.56 -42.04
N ASP A 553 -10.70 -15.92 -43.06
CA ASP A 553 -9.87 -16.59 -44.07
C ASP A 553 -8.43 -16.70 -43.55
N PRO A 554 -7.86 -17.92 -43.42
CA PRO A 554 -6.51 -18.10 -42.94
C PRO A 554 -5.42 -17.40 -43.79
N ASN A 555 -5.71 -17.14 -45.04
CA ASN A 555 -4.79 -16.50 -45.99
C ASN A 555 -4.90 -14.96 -46.02
N ARG A 556 -5.92 -14.37 -45.38
CA ARG A 556 -6.16 -12.94 -45.40
C ARG A 556 -5.44 -12.23 -44.24
N ASP A 557 -4.80 -11.09 -44.53
CA ASP A 557 -4.24 -10.20 -43.52
C ASP A 557 -5.28 -9.16 -43.09
N TYR A 558 -5.74 -9.28 -41.84
CA TYR A 558 -6.73 -8.40 -41.25
C TYR A 558 -6.12 -7.12 -40.66
N ALA A 559 -4.79 -7.02 -40.52
CA ALA A 559 -4.11 -5.84 -39.96
C ALA A 559 -4.26 -4.59 -40.82
N HIS A 560 -4.39 -4.74 -42.16
CA HIS A 560 -4.52 -3.63 -43.12
C HIS A 560 -5.94 -3.36 -43.59
N SER A 561 -6.94 -4.10 -43.10
CA SER A 561 -8.32 -3.95 -43.58
C SER A 561 -9.10 -2.79 -42.90
N SER A 562 -8.57 -2.22 -41.80
CA SER A 562 -9.20 -1.11 -41.07
C SER A 562 -8.99 0.28 -41.71
N GLU A 563 -7.95 0.44 -42.57
CA GLU A 563 -7.64 1.76 -43.18
C GLU A 563 -8.29 2.01 -44.53
N ARG A 564 -8.81 1.00 -45.23
CA ARG A 564 -9.36 1.17 -46.60
C ARG A 564 -10.84 1.55 -46.69
N LYS A 565 -11.61 1.61 -45.60
CA LYS A 565 -13.06 1.97 -45.64
C LYS A 565 -13.37 3.40 -45.21
N SER A 566 -12.39 4.21 -44.84
CA SER A 566 -12.60 5.65 -44.56
C SER A 566 -12.41 6.57 -45.80
N ASN A 567 -11.87 6.07 -46.94
CA ASN A 567 -11.51 6.88 -48.09
C ASN A 567 -12.34 6.62 -49.37
N SER A 568 -13.49 5.93 -49.32
CA SER A 568 -14.34 5.68 -50.48
C SER A 568 -15.78 6.18 -50.32
N LYS A 569 -15.95 7.44 -49.90
CA LYS A 569 -17.18 8.22 -50.15
C LYS A 569 -16.78 9.68 -50.39
N GLY A 570 -16.51 9.98 -51.64
CA GLY A 570 -16.25 11.34 -52.09
C GLY A 570 -15.87 11.38 -53.57
N ARG A 571 -16.79 11.03 -54.48
CA ARG A 571 -16.80 11.50 -55.88
C ARG A 571 -18.11 11.04 -56.55
N HIS A 572 -18.80 12.06 -57.13
CA HIS A 572 -20.03 12.14 -57.93
C HIS A 572 -21.29 12.41 -57.09
N ALA A 573 -22.01 13.50 -57.31
CA ALA A 573 -22.35 14.17 -58.57
C ALA A 573 -22.67 15.63 -58.32
N ASP A 574 -22.49 16.42 -59.36
CA ASP A 574 -22.91 17.81 -59.63
C ASP A 574 -24.40 18.04 -59.43
N GLY A 575 -24.76 19.26 -59.11
CA GLY A 575 -26.12 19.77 -59.25
C GLY A 575 -26.43 20.91 -58.28
N ASP A 576 -26.06 22.10 -58.65
CA ASP A 576 -26.81 23.39 -58.75
C ASP A 576 -27.64 23.92 -57.58
N ASP A 577 -27.50 25.23 -57.45
CA ASP A 577 -28.37 26.28 -56.89
C ASP A 577 -28.34 26.70 -55.44
N SER A 578 -27.64 27.82 -55.28
CA SER A 578 -28.09 29.14 -54.79
C SER A 578 -28.71 29.34 -53.40
N PHE A 579 -28.28 30.47 -52.88
CA PHE A 579 -28.86 31.31 -51.81
C PHE A 579 -28.64 31.05 -50.35
N GLY A 580 -28.02 32.07 -49.72
CA GLY A 580 -28.37 32.42 -48.37
C GLY A 580 -27.25 32.83 -47.43
N LYS A 581 -26.60 33.97 -47.65
CA LYS A 581 -25.82 34.68 -46.61
C LYS A 581 -26.72 35.04 -45.42
N PHE A 582 -26.34 34.67 -44.22
CA PHE A 582 -26.69 35.46 -43.05
C PHE A 582 -25.54 35.56 -42.06
N LYS A 583 -24.96 36.77 -41.98
CA LYS A 583 -24.14 37.30 -40.90
C LYS A 583 -25.01 37.42 -39.64
N ARG A 584 -24.53 37.01 -38.49
CA ARG A 584 -24.96 37.61 -37.23
C ARG A 584 -23.80 37.94 -36.30
N LYS A 585 -23.82 39.23 -36.01
CA LYS A 585 -22.94 40.03 -35.17
C LYS A 585 -22.96 39.61 -33.70
N SER A 586 -21.83 39.84 -33.08
CA SER A 586 -21.61 40.00 -31.64
C SER A 586 -22.56 41.04 -31.01
N LYS A 587 -23.00 40.76 -29.77
CA LYS A 587 -23.36 41.82 -28.83
C LYS A 587 -22.80 41.48 -27.43
N LYS A 588 -21.86 42.34 -27.02
CA LYS A 588 -21.56 42.62 -25.60
C LYS A 588 -22.77 43.33 -24.98
N SER A 589 -23.14 43.05 -23.77
CA SER A 589 -23.63 44.05 -22.84
C SER A 589 -23.39 43.62 -21.40
N LYS A 590 -22.86 44.57 -20.69
CA LYS A 590 -22.67 44.73 -19.23
C LYS A 590 -24.01 44.67 -18.48
N ARG A 591 -24.01 44.01 -17.34
CA ARG A 591 -24.30 44.61 -16.04
C ARG A 591 -23.86 43.67 -14.93
#